data_7e2f2d421a339288fa3d012d01176b64
#
_entry.id   7e2f2d421a339288fa3d012d01176b64
#
_cell.length_a   1.000
_cell.length_b   1.000
_cell.length_c   1.000
_cell.angle_alpha   90.00
_cell.angle_beta   90.00
_cell.angle_gamma   90.00
#
_symmetry.space_group_name_H-M   'P 1'
#
loop_
_entity.id
_entity.type
_entity.pdbx_description
1 polymer ?
#
loop_
_entity_poly.entity_id
_entity_poly.type
_entity_poly.pdbx_seq_one_letter_code
_entity_poly.pdbx_strand_id
1 'polypeptide(L)'
;MTTQDLKDLYNKYGLTPDDVYSHKHYKIITRQGIDKIQAKAKIFISYEAVKVEPEYCVVKAMAKKDDASIETFGSAKYGAKTWDDAKKKWNELGNTNTWYVMEMAEKRAMSRAVLKITGFYELGFFGEDESEDFKKTSVPVEQAPAKPVDYTRQITRLQSCESIEQLAKVFASFTP
;
A
#
# COMPACT_ATOMS: atom_id res chain seq x y z
N MET A 1 12.20 -12.57 -0.07
CA MET A 1 12.74 -12.10 1.22
C MET A 1 12.53 -13.16 2.26
N THR A 2 13.57 -13.61 2.92
CA THR A 2 13.50 -14.63 3.96
C THR A 2 13.05 -14.01 5.29
N THR A 3 12.64 -14.84 6.26
CA THR A 3 12.34 -14.38 7.62
C THR A 3 13.56 -13.74 8.29
N GLN A 4 14.77 -14.19 7.91
CA GLN A 4 16.02 -13.64 8.44
C GLN A 4 16.28 -12.23 7.89
N ASP A 5 16.11 -12.00 6.58
CA ASP A 5 16.28 -10.66 5.97
C ASP A 5 15.38 -9.62 6.64
N LEU A 6 14.16 -10.03 7.03
CA LEU A 6 13.21 -9.15 7.72
C LEU A 6 13.67 -8.81 9.13
N LYS A 7 14.20 -9.79 9.87
CA LYS A 7 14.76 -9.57 11.21
C LYS A 7 15.97 -8.62 11.16
N ASP A 8 16.84 -8.82 10.18
CA ASP A 8 18.03 -7.99 9.99
C ASP A 8 17.63 -6.53 9.66
N LEU A 9 16.57 -6.36 8.84
CA LEU A 9 16.01 -5.05 8.54
C LEU A 9 15.43 -4.37 9.79
N TYR A 10 14.70 -5.08 10.62
CA TYR A 10 14.18 -4.55 11.89
C TYR A 10 15.32 -4.14 12.84
N ASN A 11 16.32 -5.00 12.99
CA ASN A 11 17.49 -4.72 13.83
C ASN A 11 18.26 -3.49 13.33
N LYS A 12 18.45 -3.39 12.00
CA LYS A 12 19.14 -2.26 11.36
C LYS A 12 18.52 -0.92 11.74
N TYR A 13 17.19 -0.86 11.79
CA TYR A 13 16.47 0.39 12.08
C TYR A 13 15.97 0.47 13.53
N GLY A 14 16.25 -0.52 14.36
CA GLY A 14 15.85 -0.54 15.77
C GLY A 14 14.35 -0.67 15.98
N LEU A 15 13.67 -1.35 15.05
CA LEU A 15 12.24 -1.63 15.15
C LEU A 15 11.99 -2.77 16.15
N THR A 16 10.96 -2.60 16.97
CA THR A 16 10.46 -3.58 17.92
C THR A 16 9.13 -4.17 17.42
N PRO A 17 8.65 -5.27 18.02
CA PRO A 17 7.32 -5.81 17.68
C PRO A 17 6.18 -4.79 17.84
N ASP A 18 6.33 -3.81 18.75
CA ASP A 18 5.33 -2.76 18.98
C ASP A 18 5.30 -1.70 17.87
N ASP A 19 6.36 -1.61 17.07
CA ASP A 19 6.46 -0.67 15.97
C ASP A 19 5.79 -1.18 14.69
N VAL A 20 5.45 -2.49 14.62
CA VAL A 20 4.93 -3.11 13.41
C VAL A 20 3.76 -4.04 13.72
N TYR A 21 2.64 -3.84 13.07
CA TYR A 21 1.50 -4.73 13.18
C TYR A 21 0.97 -5.15 11.81
N SER A 22 0.22 -6.25 11.77
CA SER A 22 -0.40 -6.74 10.54
C SER A 22 -1.84 -6.27 10.44
N HIS A 23 -2.22 -5.73 9.29
CA HIS A 23 -3.60 -5.43 8.97
C HIS A 23 -3.98 -6.11 7.64
N LYS A 24 -4.80 -7.15 7.70
CA LYS A 24 -5.13 -8.01 6.54
C LYS A 24 -3.84 -8.58 5.90
N HIS A 25 -3.54 -8.13 4.68
CA HIS A 25 -2.37 -8.56 3.90
C HIS A 25 -1.18 -7.60 4.00
N TYR A 26 -1.35 -6.48 4.69
CA TYR A 26 -0.34 -5.43 4.78
C TYR A 26 0.35 -5.43 6.13
N LYS A 27 1.61 -5.03 6.15
CA LYS A 27 2.36 -4.72 7.35
C LYS A 27 2.38 -3.21 7.54
N ILE A 28 1.95 -2.78 8.69
CA ILE A 28 1.83 -1.37 9.04
C ILE A 28 2.91 -1.02 10.04
N ILE A 29 3.68 0.02 9.75
CA ILE A 29 4.65 0.59 10.66
C ILE A 29 4.01 1.77 11.38
N THR A 30 4.06 1.76 12.71
CA THR A 30 3.54 2.84 13.55
C THR A 30 4.29 4.15 13.31
N ARG A 31 3.71 5.27 13.72
CA ARG A 31 4.38 6.56 13.65
C ARG A 31 5.74 6.55 14.34
N GLN A 32 5.83 5.96 15.52
CA GLN A 32 7.09 5.81 16.26
C GLN A 32 8.11 4.98 15.49
N GLY A 33 7.67 3.91 14.81
CA GLY A 33 8.52 3.11 13.95
C GLY A 33 9.08 3.92 12.77
N ILE A 34 8.26 4.75 12.12
CA ILE A 34 8.70 5.66 11.06
C ILE A 34 9.77 6.64 11.56
N ASP A 35 9.56 7.25 12.74
CA ASP A 35 10.50 8.19 13.34
C ASP A 35 11.84 7.51 13.69
N LYS A 36 11.82 6.26 14.18
CA LYS A 36 13.02 5.44 14.42
C LYS A 36 13.77 5.16 13.11
N ILE A 37 13.08 4.78 12.04
CA ILE A 37 13.69 4.55 10.73
C ILE A 37 14.33 5.83 10.23
N GLN A 38 13.62 6.96 10.26
CA GLN A 38 14.14 8.25 9.83
C GLN A 38 15.43 8.63 10.56
N ALA A 39 15.41 8.55 11.90
CA ALA A 39 16.54 8.89 12.73
C ALA A 39 17.76 7.97 12.48
N LYS A 40 17.54 6.66 12.47
CA LYS A 40 18.60 5.65 12.24
C LYS A 40 19.18 5.72 10.84
N ALA A 41 18.35 5.96 9.83
CA ALA A 41 18.78 6.10 8.46
C ALA A 41 19.34 7.49 8.13
N LYS A 42 19.29 8.44 9.08
CA LYS A 42 19.72 9.85 8.92
C LYS A 42 19.06 10.52 7.71
N ILE A 43 17.74 10.30 7.54
CA ILE A 43 16.99 10.86 6.44
C ILE A 43 16.66 12.31 6.77
N PHE A 44 17.11 13.22 5.92
CA PHE A 44 16.73 14.63 5.97
C PHE A 44 15.44 14.82 5.15
N ILE A 45 14.44 15.48 5.72
CA ILE A 45 13.16 15.73 5.05
C ILE A 45 12.85 17.23 5.09
N SER A 46 12.49 17.77 3.94
CA SER A 46 11.92 19.12 3.79
C SER A 46 10.52 19.02 3.18
N TYR A 47 9.68 20.01 3.47
CA TYR A 47 8.30 20.02 3.06
C TYR A 47 7.97 21.26 2.23
N GLU A 48 7.04 21.08 1.30
CA GLU A 48 6.44 22.15 0.51
C GLU A 48 4.92 21.98 0.53
N ALA A 49 4.20 23.03 0.93
CA ALA A 49 2.75 23.04 0.85
C ALA A 49 2.34 23.30 -0.60
N VAL A 50 1.83 22.27 -1.27
CA VAL A 50 1.42 22.35 -2.68
C VAL A 50 0.02 22.95 -2.82
N LYS A 51 -0.87 22.59 -1.89
CA LYS A 51 -2.23 23.11 -1.84
C LYS A 51 -2.69 23.21 -0.40
N VAL A 52 -3.24 24.37 -0.03
CA VAL A 52 -3.77 24.62 1.31
C VAL A 52 -5.15 25.23 1.18
N GLU A 53 -6.15 24.51 1.63
CA GLU A 53 -7.55 24.96 1.79
C GLU A 53 -8.01 24.62 3.20
N PRO A 54 -9.06 25.25 3.74
CA PRO A 54 -9.51 25.01 5.12
C PRO A 54 -9.77 23.52 5.43
N GLU A 55 -10.29 22.78 4.46
CA GLU A 55 -10.67 21.37 4.63
C GLU A 55 -9.84 20.40 3.77
N TYR A 56 -8.86 20.89 3.00
CA TYR A 56 -8.07 20.07 2.12
C TYR A 56 -6.64 20.58 2.01
N CYS A 57 -5.68 19.69 2.20
CA CYS A 57 -4.27 20.02 2.08
C CYS A 57 -3.51 18.95 1.30
N VAL A 58 -2.53 19.41 0.50
CA VAL A 58 -1.52 18.56 -0.15
C VAL A 58 -0.15 19.08 0.22
N VAL A 59 0.67 18.21 0.78
CA VAL A 59 2.05 18.48 1.15
C VAL A 59 2.96 17.57 0.35
N LYS A 60 4.02 18.13 -0.22
CA LYS A 60 5.12 17.40 -0.83
C LYS A 60 6.24 17.28 0.21
N ALA A 61 6.74 16.07 0.42
CA ALA A 61 7.95 15.80 1.19
C ALA A 61 9.08 15.46 0.23
N MET A 62 10.22 16.10 0.42
CA MET A 62 11.49 15.79 -0.25
C MET A 62 12.41 15.14 0.77
N ALA A 63 12.69 13.85 0.61
CA ALA A 63 13.58 13.10 1.47
C ALA A 63 14.94 12.89 0.80
N LYS A 64 16.01 13.08 1.56
CA LYS A 64 17.39 12.82 1.14
C LYS A 64 18.06 11.87 2.11
N LYS A 65 18.76 10.89 1.56
CA LYS A 65 19.55 9.92 2.30
C LYS A 65 20.77 9.56 1.44
N ASP A 66 21.96 9.86 1.97
CA ASP A 66 23.21 9.70 1.22
C ASP A 66 23.11 10.47 -0.14
N ASP A 67 23.39 9.81 -1.26
CA ASP A 67 23.25 10.39 -2.61
C ASP A 67 21.85 10.22 -3.21
N ALA A 68 20.94 9.51 -2.51
CA ALA A 68 19.58 9.29 -2.98
C ALA A 68 18.64 10.41 -2.53
N SER A 69 17.74 10.81 -3.42
CA SER A 69 16.65 11.72 -3.10
C SER A 69 15.34 11.22 -3.71
N ILE A 70 14.23 11.50 -3.02
CA ILE A 70 12.90 11.10 -3.47
C ILE A 70 11.89 12.17 -3.06
N GLU A 71 10.88 12.35 -3.88
CA GLU A 71 9.72 13.18 -3.57
C GLU A 71 8.48 12.33 -3.41
N THR A 72 7.65 12.69 -2.43
CA THR A 72 6.35 12.04 -2.18
C THR A 72 5.32 13.08 -1.82
N PHE A 73 4.04 12.73 -2.02
CA PHE A 73 2.93 13.59 -1.68
C PHE A 73 2.05 12.92 -0.62
N GLY A 74 1.60 13.71 0.32
CA GLY A 74 0.54 13.37 1.25
C GLY A 74 -0.63 14.32 1.08
N SER A 75 -1.84 13.80 1.11
CA SER A 75 -3.05 14.61 1.08
C SER A 75 -3.94 14.28 2.25
N ALA A 76 -4.62 15.28 2.77
CA ALA A 76 -5.65 15.12 3.78
C ALA A 76 -6.85 15.97 3.42
N LYS A 77 -8.03 15.42 3.61
CA LYS A 77 -9.31 16.13 3.45
C LYS A 77 -10.14 15.88 4.70
N TYR A 78 -10.58 16.97 5.31
CA TYR A 78 -11.50 16.92 6.44
C TYR A 78 -12.88 16.42 6.00
N GLY A 79 -13.52 15.64 6.85
CA GLY A 79 -14.89 15.20 6.63
C GLY A 79 -15.23 13.96 7.42
N ALA A 80 -16.41 13.98 8.03
CA ALA A 80 -16.98 12.84 8.72
C ALA A 80 -17.68 11.90 7.73
N LYS A 81 -17.80 10.64 8.13
CA LYS A 81 -18.71 9.71 7.45
C LYS A 81 -20.15 10.11 7.72
N THR A 82 -20.95 10.22 6.68
CA THR A 82 -22.39 10.46 6.77
C THR A 82 -23.15 9.29 6.18
N TRP A 83 -24.22 8.87 6.87
CA TRP A 83 -25.10 7.83 6.34
C TRP A 83 -26.04 8.43 5.29
N ASP A 84 -26.12 7.80 4.11
CA ASP A 84 -27.05 8.17 3.04
C ASP A 84 -28.23 7.18 3.08
N ASP A 85 -29.35 7.65 3.61
CA ASP A 85 -30.54 6.81 3.77
C ASP A 85 -31.15 6.36 2.43
N ALA A 86 -31.04 7.17 1.40
CA ALA A 86 -31.55 6.84 0.07
C ALA A 86 -30.75 5.73 -0.58
N LYS A 87 -29.44 5.75 -0.44
CA LYS A 87 -28.52 4.77 -1.02
C LYS A 87 -28.16 3.63 -0.07
N LYS A 88 -28.62 3.68 1.20
CA LYS A 88 -28.29 2.71 2.27
C LYS A 88 -26.79 2.47 2.39
N LYS A 89 -25.98 3.53 2.30
CA LYS A 89 -24.53 3.43 2.39
C LYS A 89 -23.91 4.63 3.12
N TRP A 90 -22.70 4.42 3.64
CA TRP A 90 -21.89 5.49 4.19
C TRP A 90 -21.22 6.28 3.05
N ASN A 91 -21.41 7.60 3.06
CA ASN A 91 -20.64 8.52 2.24
C ASN A 91 -19.46 9.02 3.04
N GLU A 92 -18.28 8.99 2.45
CA GLU A 92 -17.07 9.55 3.03
C GLU A 92 -16.75 10.87 2.32
N LEU A 93 -16.78 11.96 3.08
CA LEU A 93 -16.51 13.30 2.57
C LEU A 93 -15.00 13.57 2.52
N GLY A 94 -14.24 12.97 3.44
CA GLY A 94 -12.81 13.15 3.58
C GLY A 94 -12.10 11.90 4.11
N ASN A 95 -10.82 12.05 4.40
CA ASN A 95 -9.95 10.98 4.91
C ASN A 95 -9.30 11.32 6.26
N THR A 96 -9.74 12.40 6.91
CA THR A 96 -9.40 12.74 8.29
C THR A 96 -10.58 13.38 9.00
N ASN A 97 -10.75 13.08 10.29
CA ASN A 97 -11.75 13.70 11.15
C ASN A 97 -11.13 14.76 12.08
N THR A 98 -9.87 15.10 11.85
CA THR A 98 -9.15 16.10 12.64
C THR A 98 -9.13 17.43 11.90
N TRP A 99 -9.20 18.54 12.66
CA TRP A 99 -9.16 19.89 12.12
C TRP A 99 -7.76 20.30 11.59
N TYR A 100 -6.68 19.64 12.06
CA TYR A 100 -5.31 19.89 11.64
C TYR A 100 -4.96 19.12 10.34
N VAL A 101 -5.60 19.52 9.27
CA VAL A 101 -5.53 18.83 7.96
C VAL A 101 -4.13 18.88 7.36
N MET A 102 -3.42 20.00 7.55
CA MET A 102 -2.06 20.17 7.02
C MET A 102 -1.08 19.19 7.66
N GLU A 103 -1.12 19.07 8.98
CA GLU A 103 -0.25 18.13 9.71
C GLU A 103 -0.55 16.67 9.35
N MET A 104 -1.80 16.34 9.05
CA MET A 104 -2.17 15.01 8.57
C MET A 104 -1.62 14.75 7.15
N ALA A 105 -1.63 15.75 6.27
CA ALA A 105 -1.02 15.66 4.95
C ALA A 105 0.51 15.50 5.05
N GLU A 106 1.16 16.29 5.92
CA GLU A 106 2.60 16.21 6.21
C GLU A 106 2.99 14.82 6.71
N LYS A 107 2.29 14.29 7.73
CA LYS A 107 2.55 12.95 8.28
C LYS A 107 2.50 11.88 7.21
N ARG A 108 1.51 11.91 6.32
CA ARG A 108 1.40 10.97 5.19
C ARG A 108 2.53 11.10 4.19
N ALA A 109 2.88 12.34 3.83
CA ALA A 109 4.00 12.60 2.94
C ALA A 109 5.32 12.07 3.52
N MET A 110 5.57 12.32 4.80
CA MET A 110 6.74 11.85 5.54
C MET A 110 6.83 10.34 5.61
N SER A 111 5.78 9.68 6.09
CA SER A 111 5.75 8.22 6.23
C SER A 111 6.06 7.54 4.89
N ARG A 112 5.43 8.00 3.83
CA ARG A 112 5.66 7.50 2.47
C ARG A 112 7.09 7.75 1.99
N ALA A 113 7.66 8.93 2.26
CA ALA A 113 9.02 9.27 1.88
C ALA A 113 10.05 8.39 2.58
N VAL A 114 9.91 8.22 3.91
CA VAL A 114 10.80 7.37 4.72
C VAL A 114 10.75 5.92 4.25
N LEU A 115 9.55 5.36 4.06
CA LEU A 115 9.40 3.97 3.65
C LEU A 115 9.90 3.71 2.23
N LYS A 116 9.71 4.64 1.31
CA LYS A 116 10.20 4.49 -0.07
C LYS A 116 11.72 4.61 -0.14
N ILE A 117 12.34 5.62 0.48
CA ILE A 117 13.79 5.82 0.38
C ILE A 117 14.59 4.72 1.12
N THR A 118 13.95 3.97 2.01
CA THR A 118 14.55 2.85 2.74
C THR A 118 14.21 1.48 2.19
N GLY A 119 13.36 1.40 1.15
CA GLY A 119 12.94 0.16 0.50
C GLY A 119 11.87 -0.64 1.24
N PHE A 120 11.32 -0.14 2.34
CA PHE A 120 10.23 -0.81 3.05
C PHE A 120 8.94 -0.85 2.23
N TYR A 121 8.68 0.20 1.45
CA TYR A 121 7.46 0.31 0.67
C TYR A 121 7.35 -0.80 -0.39
N GLU A 122 8.46 -1.13 -1.06
CA GLU A 122 8.57 -2.21 -2.05
C GLU A 122 8.39 -3.60 -1.42
N LEU A 123 8.58 -3.70 -0.11
CA LEU A 123 8.37 -4.93 0.67
C LEU A 123 6.94 -5.06 1.23
N GLY A 124 6.04 -4.15 0.84
CA GLY A 124 4.65 -4.14 1.26
C GLY A 124 4.41 -3.61 2.68
N PHE A 125 5.32 -2.75 3.18
CA PHE A 125 5.11 -2.01 4.40
C PHE A 125 4.52 -0.64 4.11
N PHE A 126 3.58 -0.23 4.95
CA PHE A 126 2.90 1.05 4.86
C PHE A 126 2.93 1.77 6.21
N GLY A 127 2.78 3.08 6.18
CA GLY A 127 2.67 3.88 7.39
C GLY A 127 1.28 3.79 8.02
N GLU A 128 1.21 3.92 9.34
CA GLU A 128 -0.06 3.95 10.08
C GLU A 128 -0.98 5.06 9.56
N ASP A 129 -0.41 6.20 9.16
CA ASP A 129 -1.15 7.34 8.60
C ASP A 129 -1.84 7.02 7.26
N GLU A 130 -1.44 5.93 6.58
CA GLU A 130 -2.04 5.43 5.35
C GLU A 130 -3.06 4.31 5.59
N SER A 131 -3.10 3.74 6.81
CA SER A 131 -3.94 2.57 7.12
C SER A 131 -5.44 2.84 6.98
N GLU A 132 -5.87 4.08 7.13
CA GLU A 132 -7.24 4.50 6.88
C GLU A 132 -7.69 4.28 5.43
N ASP A 133 -6.77 4.47 4.47
CA ASP A 133 -7.04 4.28 3.05
C ASP A 133 -7.21 2.78 2.72
N PHE A 134 -6.50 1.88 3.42
CA PHE A 134 -6.64 0.43 3.27
C PHE A 134 -7.94 -0.13 3.84
N LYS A 135 -8.52 0.52 4.84
CA LYS A 135 -9.86 0.18 5.34
C LYS A 135 -10.93 0.41 4.28
N LYS A 136 -10.72 1.34 3.35
CA LYS A 136 -11.65 1.74 2.30
C LYS A 136 -11.60 0.87 1.05
N THR A 137 -10.44 0.32 0.73
CA THR A 137 -10.22 -0.53 -0.45
C THR A 137 -10.70 -1.98 -0.25
N SER A 138 -11.29 -2.30 0.90
CA SER A 138 -11.94 -3.58 1.10
C SER A 138 -13.35 -3.61 0.49
N VAL A 139 -13.46 -3.43 -0.82
CA VAL A 139 -14.38 -4.26 -1.57
C VAL A 139 -13.91 -5.69 -1.29
N PRO A 140 -14.74 -6.61 -0.81
CA PRO A 140 -14.37 -8.00 -0.78
C PRO A 140 -14.18 -8.39 -2.25
N VAL A 141 -12.97 -8.33 -2.74
CA VAL A 141 -12.55 -9.27 -3.75
C VAL A 141 -12.50 -10.57 -2.96
N GLU A 142 -13.61 -11.26 -2.95
CA GLU A 142 -13.68 -12.66 -2.61
C GLU A 142 -12.85 -13.41 -3.65
N GLN A 143 -11.55 -13.20 -3.57
CA GLN A 143 -10.60 -14.16 -4.08
C GLN A 143 -10.57 -15.25 -3.01
N ALA A 144 -11.58 -16.11 -3.08
CA ALA A 144 -11.34 -17.49 -2.68
C ALA A 144 -9.98 -17.86 -3.26
N PRO A 145 -9.10 -18.53 -2.48
CA PRO A 145 -7.84 -19.01 -3.03
C PRO A 145 -8.23 -19.79 -4.28
N ALA A 146 -7.76 -19.28 -5.44
CA ALA A 146 -8.03 -19.95 -6.69
C ALA A 146 -7.53 -21.37 -6.47
N LYS A 147 -8.45 -22.34 -6.39
CA LYS A 147 -8.06 -23.74 -6.38
C LYS A 147 -7.12 -23.87 -7.56
N PRO A 148 -5.94 -24.47 -7.38
CA PRO A 148 -5.02 -24.64 -8.49
C PRO A 148 -5.84 -25.27 -9.61
N VAL A 149 -5.99 -24.53 -10.70
CA VAL A 149 -6.78 -25.03 -11.84
C VAL A 149 -5.94 -26.17 -12.39
N ASP A 150 -6.45 -27.38 -12.27
CA ASP A 150 -5.82 -28.56 -12.82
C ASP A 150 -5.97 -28.54 -14.34
N TYR A 151 -4.93 -28.11 -15.03
CA TYR A 151 -4.85 -28.07 -16.48
C TYR A 151 -4.41 -29.42 -17.10
N THR A 152 -4.21 -30.46 -16.30
CA THR A 152 -3.69 -31.75 -16.77
C THR A 152 -4.51 -32.29 -17.95
N ARG A 153 -5.83 -32.18 -17.89
CA ARG A 153 -6.73 -32.65 -18.95
C ARG A 153 -6.59 -31.83 -20.24
N GLN A 154 -6.41 -30.53 -20.14
CA GLN A 154 -6.20 -29.64 -21.30
C GLN A 154 -4.83 -29.90 -21.92
N ILE A 155 -3.79 -30.05 -21.11
CA ILE A 155 -2.43 -30.37 -21.55
C ILE A 155 -2.40 -31.71 -22.28
N THR A 156 -3.03 -32.76 -21.74
CA THR A 156 -3.10 -34.08 -22.38
C THR A 156 -3.82 -34.01 -23.73
N ARG A 157 -4.92 -33.26 -23.84
CA ARG A 157 -5.63 -33.07 -25.11
C ARG A 157 -4.82 -32.33 -26.15
N LEU A 158 -4.03 -31.33 -25.76
CA LEU A 158 -3.13 -30.61 -26.66
C LEU A 158 -1.95 -31.50 -27.11
N GLN A 159 -1.39 -32.31 -26.21
CA GLN A 159 -0.31 -33.24 -26.51
C GLN A 159 -0.74 -34.41 -27.41
N SER A 160 -2.00 -34.76 -27.45
CA SER A 160 -2.55 -35.80 -28.31
C SER A 160 -2.90 -35.34 -29.73
N CYS A 161 -2.68 -34.05 -30.07
CA CYS A 161 -2.95 -33.55 -31.41
C CYS A 161 -1.80 -33.93 -32.36
N GLU A 162 -2.14 -34.62 -33.46
CA GLU A 162 -1.15 -35.08 -34.48
C GLU A 162 -1.09 -34.11 -35.67
N SER A 163 -1.95 -33.10 -35.75
CA SER A 163 -1.95 -32.10 -36.84
C SER A 163 -2.26 -30.70 -36.33
N ILE A 164 -1.85 -29.68 -37.10
CA ILE A 164 -2.11 -28.26 -36.82
C ILE A 164 -3.60 -27.98 -36.82
N GLU A 165 -4.37 -28.64 -37.69
CA GLU A 165 -5.84 -28.46 -37.75
C GLU A 165 -6.53 -28.99 -36.50
N GLN A 166 -6.08 -30.13 -35.97
CA GLN A 166 -6.56 -30.66 -34.70
C GLN A 166 -6.21 -29.77 -33.53
N LEU A 167 -4.97 -29.25 -33.50
CA LEU A 167 -4.51 -28.32 -32.49
C LEU A 167 -5.36 -27.04 -32.45
N ALA A 168 -5.66 -26.45 -33.62
CA ALA A 168 -6.48 -25.26 -33.73
C ALA A 168 -7.94 -25.51 -33.23
N LYS A 169 -8.54 -26.66 -33.55
CA LYS A 169 -9.87 -27.02 -33.03
C LYS A 169 -9.89 -27.22 -31.52
N VAL A 170 -8.85 -27.87 -30.97
CA VAL A 170 -8.75 -28.08 -29.52
C VAL A 170 -8.54 -26.75 -28.83
N PHE A 171 -7.69 -25.86 -29.36
CA PHE A 171 -7.45 -24.55 -28.79
C PHE A 171 -8.71 -23.66 -28.80
N ALA A 172 -9.45 -23.65 -29.92
CA ALA A 172 -10.72 -22.93 -30.02
C ALA A 172 -11.78 -23.40 -29.01
N SER A 173 -11.71 -24.66 -28.54
CA SER A 173 -12.62 -25.20 -27.53
C SER A 173 -12.34 -24.72 -26.09
N PHE A 174 -11.20 -24.03 -25.86
CA PHE A 174 -10.82 -23.48 -24.55
C PHE A 174 -11.09 -21.99 -24.41
N THR A 175 -11.45 -21.30 -25.48
CA THR A 175 -11.91 -19.90 -25.42
C THR A 175 -13.35 -19.85 -24.91
N PRO A 176 -13.63 -19.00 -23.89
CA PRO A 176 -14.97 -18.85 -23.32
C PRO A 176 -15.95 -18.23 -24.30
#